data_e99c1cfa49eedc60a008a4704d4e7eaf
#
_entry.id   e99c1cfa49eedc60a008a4704d4e7eaf
#
_cell.length_a   1.000
_cell.length_b   1.000
_cell.length_c   1.000
_cell.angle_alpha   90.00
_cell.angle_beta   90.00
_cell.angle_gamma   90.00
#
_symmetry.space_group_name_H-M   'P 1'
#
loop_
_entity.id
_entity.type
_entity.pdbx_description
1 polymer ?
#
loop_
_entity_poly.entity_id
_entity_poly.type
_entity_poly.pdbx_seq_one_letter_code
_entity_poly.pdbx_strand_id
1 'polypeptide(L)'
;QNGQVRNSRIVESYDPTVIAAYEIKLDEEQQLKVAAGYHYSWYSNSALNFYNAPDPRPDYYRNLPSAMWDGQIANPYYEPSAMQLFNENGVHYPWGLFIGQDLNGNSYGSGFIGNDGNLIGPSINKEQYNNLVDLWKTRDNKTTQIDWDNIYAANIANNYNNPDGSARYIVERRHNDIQEAIASINYTNTQFDHLKMTLGLEGKYAQGIHYKTIDDLLGGN
;
A
#
# COMPACT_ATOMS: atom_id res chain seq x y z
N GLN A 1 -8.81 -15.81 -18.50
CA GLN A 1 -7.36 -15.98 -18.44
C GLN A 1 -7.04 -17.23 -17.63
N ASN A 2 -7.10 -18.39 -18.22
CA ASN A 2 -6.58 -19.72 -17.79
C ASN A 2 -6.71 -20.08 -16.28
N GLY A 3 -7.70 -19.56 -15.56
CA GLY A 3 -7.95 -19.89 -14.14
C GLY A 3 -6.89 -19.36 -13.14
N GLN A 4 -5.92 -18.58 -13.58
CA GLN A 4 -4.93 -17.97 -12.69
C GLN A 4 -5.41 -16.60 -12.22
N VAL A 5 -5.36 -16.38 -10.90
CA VAL A 5 -5.65 -15.08 -10.29
C VAL A 5 -4.43 -14.18 -10.49
N ARG A 6 -4.63 -12.99 -11.07
CA ARG A 6 -3.57 -11.99 -11.22
C ARG A 6 -3.21 -11.42 -9.84
N ASN A 7 -1.92 -11.33 -9.55
CA ASN A 7 -1.41 -10.66 -8.38
C ASN A 7 -0.93 -9.23 -8.75
N SER A 8 -1.41 -8.23 -8.03
CA SER A 8 -0.96 -6.84 -8.22
C SER A 8 0.39 -6.55 -7.57
N ARG A 9 0.80 -7.38 -6.60
CA ARG A 9 2.07 -7.22 -5.90
C ARG A 9 2.99 -8.41 -6.19
N ILE A 10 4.04 -8.14 -6.96
CA ILE A 10 5.11 -9.07 -7.25
C ILE A 10 6.39 -8.43 -6.73
N VAL A 11 7.14 -9.19 -5.94
CA VAL A 11 8.47 -8.78 -5.48
C VAL A 11 9.50 -9.66 -6.18
N GLU A 12 10.50 -9.02 -6.75
CA GLU A 12 11.63 -9.68 -7.38
C GLU A 12 12.90 -9.07 -6.80
N SER A 13 13.87 -9.91 -6.47
CA SER A 13 15.16 -9.45 -5.95
C SER A 13 16.29 -10.37 -6.41
N TYR A 14 17.44 -9.76 -6.64
CA TYR A 14 18.70 -10.43 -6.90
C TYR A 14 19.78 -9.67 -6.12
N ASP A 15 20.50 -10.36 -5.23
CA ASP A 15 21.29 -9.73 -4.16
C ASP A 15 22.64 -10.44 -3.91
N PRO A 16 23.49 -10.57 -4.95
CA PRO A 16 24.78 -11.24 -4.83
C PRO A 16 25.81 -10.37 -4.13
N THR A 17 26.61 -10.99 -3.29
CA THR A 17 27.81 -10.42 -2.68
C THR A 17 29.03 -11.26 -3.01
N VAL A 18 30.10 -10.62 -3.45
CA VAL A 18 31.39 -11.25 -3.69
C VAL A 18 32.40 -10.63 -2.73
N ILE A 19 33.14 -11.46 -2.01
CA ILE A 19 34.20 -11.03 -1.09
C ILE A 19 35.46 -11.78 -1.45
N ALA A 20 36.57 -11.04 -1.56
CA ALA A 20 37.91 -11.57 -1.67
C ALA A 20 38.75 -11.05 -0.49
N ALA A 21 39.45 -11.95 0.15
CA ALA A 21 40.39 -11.59 1.24
C ALA A 21 41.70 -12.31 1.05
N TYR A 22 42.79 -11.61 1.32
CA TYR A 22 44.12 -12.12 1.24
C TYR A 22 44.90 -11.74 2.47
N GLU A 23 45.64 -12.69 3.04
CA GLU A 23 46.46 -12.53 4.22
C GLU A 23 47.90 -12.83 3.86
N ILE A 24 48.80 -11.88 4.14
CA ILE A 24 50.23 -11.97 3.89
C ILE A 24 50.95 -11.92 5.25
N LYS A 25 51.72 -12.93 5.54
CA LYS A 25 52.69 -12.89 6.61
C LYS A 25 53.98 -12.33 6.05
N LEU A 26 54.37 -11.14 6.50
CA LEU A 26 55.63 -10.52 6.09
C LEU A 26 56.82 -11.13 6.81
N ASP A 27 56.62 -11.47 8.12
CA ASP A 27 57.50 -12.25 8.98
C ASP A 27 56.70 -12.90 10.12
N GLU A 28 57.35 -13.40 11.18
CA GLU A 28 56.66 -14.07 12.30
C GLU A 28 55.84 -13.08 13.16
N GLU A 29 56.13 -11.79 13.08
CA GLU A 29 55.56 -10.76 13.96
C GLU A 29 54.72 -9.74 13.16
N GLN A 30 54.78 -9.78 11.84
CA GLN A 30 54.09 -8.82 10.95
C GLN A 30 53.13 -9.51 10.00
N GLN A 31 51.93 -8.97 9.96
CA GLN A 31 50.85 -9.50 9.14
C GLN A 31 50.10 -8.36 8.43
N LEU A 32 49.84 -8.56 7.16
CA LEU A 32 48.99 -7.68 6.36
C LEU A 32 47.77 -8.46 5.87
N LYS A 33 46.56 -7.92 6.15
CA LYS A 33 45.30 -8.44 5.63
C LYS A 33 44.72 -7.41 4.69
N VAL A 34 44.37 -7.84 3.49
CA VAL A 34 43.68 -7.05 2.49
C VAL A 34 42.37 -7.74 2.14
N ALA A 35 41.28 -7.01 2.16
CA ALA A 35 39.98 -7.52 1.77
C ALA A 35 39.26 -6.53 0.85
N ALA A 36 38.54 -7.06 -0.12
CA ALA A 36 37.66 -6.29 -0.96
C ALA A 36 36.33 -7.02 -1.12
N GLY A 37 35.26 -6.28 -1.11
CA GLY A 37 33.91 -6.80 -1.30
C GLY A 37 33.15 -5.97 -2.32
N TYR A 38 32.32 -6.61 -3.09
CA TYR A 38 31.37 -5.96 -3.98
C TYR A 38 30.00 -6.58 -3.78
N HIS A 39 29.01 -5.72 -3.55
CA HIS A 39 27.62 -6.07 -3.38
C HIS A 39 26.80 -5.37 -4.47
N TYR A 40 25.98 -6.14 -5.16
CA TYR A 40 25.01 -5.65 -6.12
C TYR A 40 23.64 -6.14 -5.72
N SER A 41 22.72 -5.22 -5.46
CA SER A 41 21.34 -5.53 -5.16
C SER A 41 20.43 -4.93 -6.22
N TRP A 42 19.60 -5.77 -6.80
CA TRP A 42 18.49 -5.36 -7.64
C TRP A 42 17.21 -5.80 -6.96
N TYR A 43 16.37 -4.84 -6.63
CA TYR A 43 15.10 -5.07 -5.96
C TYR A 43 13.98 -4.33 -6.66
N SER A 44 12.89 -5.02 -6.94
CA SER A 44 11.69 -4.39 -7.46
C SER A 44 10.42 -4.90 -6.79
N ASN A 45 9.43 -4.03 -6.68
CA ASN A 45 8.09 -4.41 -6.29
C ASN A 45 7.05 -3.72 -7.17
N SER A 46 6.06 -4.51 -7.63
CA SER A 46 4.93 -3.95 -8.36
C SER A 46 3.79 -3.57 -7.41
N ALA A 47 2.95 -2.65 -7.84
CA ALA A 47 1.72 -2.26 -7.14
C ALA A 47 0.70 -1.73 -8.14
N LEU A 48 -0.58 -2.06 -7.91
CA LEU A 48 -1.68 -1.41 -8.59
C LEU A 48 -1.79 0.03 -8.10
N ASN A 49 -1.81 0.97 -9.05
CA ASN A 49 -1.99 2.38 -8.79
C ASN A 49 -3.20 2.91 -9.58
N PHE A 50 -3.80 4.00 -9.10
CA PHE A 50 -5.00 4.57 -9.70
C PHE A 50 -4.94 6.09 -9.66
N TYR A 51 -5.41 6.73 -10.74
CA TYR A 51 -5.38 8.17 -10.95
C TYR A 51 -6.76 8.68 -11.33
N ASN A 52 -7.28 9.62 -10.54
CA ASN A 52 -8.63 10.18 -10.74
C ASN A 52 -9.71 9.10 -10.91
N ALA A 53 -9.59 8.02 -10.16
CA ALA A 53 -10.47 6.87 -10.19
C ALA A 53 -10.69 6.33 -8.76
N PRO A 54 -11.80 5.63 -8.49
CA PRO A 54 -12.04 4.99 -7.21
C PRO A 54 -10.94 3.97 -6.88
N ASP A 55 -10.64 3.82 -5.59
CA ASP A 55 -9.72 2.78 -5.12
C ASP A 55 -10.30 1.39 -5.41
N PRO A 56 -9.65 0.55 -6.22
CA PRO A 56 -10.19 -0.74 -6.64
C PRO A 56 -9.90 -1.86 -5.63
N ARG A 57 -9.25 -1.54 -4.51
CA ARG A 57 -8.90 -2.54 -3.52
C ARG A 57 -10.13 -2.94 -2.70
N PRO A 58 -10.40 -4.23 -2.53
CA PRO A 58 -11.54 -4.69 -1.76
C PRO A 58 -11.42 -4.30 -0.29
N ASP A 59 -10.22 -4.21 0.27
CA ASP A 59 -9.93 -3.83 1.65
C ASP A 59 -9.91 -2.31 1.88
N TYR A 60 -10.19 -1.52 0.86
CA TYR A 60 -10.36 -0.08 1.04
C TYR A 60 -11.60 0.18 1.90
N TYR A 61 -11.47 0.99 2.94
CA TYR A 61 -12.49 1.14 3.97
C TYR A 61 -13.89 1.49 3.43
N ARG A 62 -13.98 2.23 2.29
CA ARG A 62 -15.26 2.58 1.66
C ARG A 62 -15.93 1.42 0.94
N ASN A 63 -15.20 0.35 0.65
CA ASN A 63 -15.71 -0.86 0.00
C ASN A 63 -16.16 -1.92 1.03
N LEU A 64 -15.92 -1.66 2.31
CA LEU A 64 -16.29 -2.57 3.39
C LEU A 64 -17.76 -2.36 3.82
N PRO A 65 -18.42 -3.41 4.33
CA PRO A 65 -19.77 -3.27 4.87
C PRO A 65 -19.90 -2.19 5.95
N SER A 66 -18.86 -2.01 6.78
CA SER A 66 -18.82 -0.98 7.83
C SER A 66 -18.95 0.44 7.25
N ALA A 67 -18.45 0.70 6.06
CA ALA A 67 -18.57 2.00 5.42
C ALA A 67 -20.02 2.39 5.12
N MET A 68 -20.91 1.42 4.96
CA MET A 68 -22.33 1.70 4.79
C MET A 68 -22.97 2.23 6.08
N TRP A 69 -22.43 1.85 7.25
CA TRP A 69 -22.85 2.36 8.55
C TRP A 69 -22.21 3.70 8.89
N ASP A 70 -20.94 3.86 8.49
CA ASP A 70 -20.15 5.05 8.77
C ASP A 70 -20.26 6.12 7.67
N GLY A 71 -21.11 5.86 6.66
CA GLY A 71 -21.31 6.75 5.52
C GLY A 71 -21.72 8.17 5.90
N GLN A 72 -22.22 8.37 7.15
CA GLN A 72 -22.55 9.66 7.69
C GLN A 72 -21.36 10.48 8.16
N ILE A 73 -20.28 9.83 8.58
CA ILE A 73 -19.05 10.53 8.97
C ILE A 73 -18.51 11.31 7.78
N ALA A 74 -18.75 10.81 6.58
CA ALA A 74 -18.41 11.49 5.32
C ALA A 74 -19.61 12.18 4.66
N ASN A 75 -20.76 12.32 5.36
CA ASN A 75 -21.95 12.92 4.80
C ASN A 75 -21.76 14.43 4.60
N PRO A 76 -21.80 14.94 3.35
CA PRO A 76 -21.69 16.37 3.08
C PRO A 76 -22.90 17.16 3.58
N TYR A 77 -23.98 16.51 3.99
CA TYR A 77 -25.18 17.15 4.55
C TYR A 77 -25.15 17.24 6.08
N TYR A 78 -24.01 16.91 6.70
CA TYR A 78 -23.86 17.11 8.14
C TYR A 78 -23.89 18.61 8.46
N GLU A 79 -24.93 19.01 9.17
CA GLU A 79 -25.03 20.35 9.76
C GLU A 79 -24.84 20.29 11.28
N PRO A 80 -23.88 21.05 11.84
CA PRO A 80 -23.67 21.11 13.28
C PRO A 80 -24.92 21.53 14.07
N SER A 81 -25.82 22.30 13.45
CA SER A 81 -27.12 22.70 14.02
C SER A 81 -28.07 21.51 14.25
N ALA A 82 -27.95 20.44 13.43
CA ALA A 82 -28.76 19.25 13.61
C ALA A 82 -28.42 18.48 14.90
N MET A 83 -27.21 18.62 15.43
CA MET A 83 -26.83 18.04 16.73
C MET A 83 -27.61 18.65 17.92
N GLN A 84 -27.97 19.90 17.84
CA GLN A 84 -28.73 20.57 18.93
C GLN A 84 -30.13 19.99 19.06
N LEU A 85 -30.74 19.54 17.96
CA LEU A 85 -32.09 18.98 17.97
C LEU A 85 -32.19 17.68 18.77
N PHE A 86 -31.10 16.90 18.83
CA PHE A 86 -31.08 15.64 19.58
C PHE A 86 -30.76 15.84 21.07
N ASN A 87 -30.04 16.89 21.43
CA ASN A 87 -29.74 17.20 22.81
C ASN A 87 -30.99 17.73 23.58
N GLU A 88 -31.92 18.36 22.90
CA GLU A 88 -33.17 18.84 23.51
C GLU A 88 -34.07 17.73 23.98
N ASN A 89 -33.97 16.56 23.39
CA ASN A 89 -34.76 15.37 23.76
C ASN A 89 -34.04 14.40 24.70
N GLY A 90 -32.84 14.77 25.20
CA GLY A 90 -32.08 13.93 26.13
C GLY A 90 -31.46 12.68 25.53
N VAL A 91 -31.46 12.56 24.22
CA VAL A 91 -30.88 11.43 23.51
C VAL A 91 -29.53 11.83 22.94
N HIS A 92 -28.46 11.23 23.44
CA HIS A 92 -27.11 11.45 22.96
C HIS A 92 -26.83 10.45 21.84
N TYR A 93 -26.86 10.91 20.58
CA TYR A 93 -26.37 10.13 19.47
C TYR A 93 -24.90 10.50 19.23
N PRO A 94 -23.99 9.52 19.10
CA PRO A 94 -22.64 9.80 18.66
C PRO A 94 -22.71 10.44 17.27
N TRP A 95 -21.86 11.37 17.05
CA TRP A 95 -21.67 12.19 15.86
C TRP A 95 -22.07 11.49 14.55
N GLY A 96 -23.10 12.01 13.88
CA GLY A 96 -23.51 11.57 12.55
C GLY A 96 -24.02 10.13 12.46
N LEU A 97 -24.09 9.40 13.57
CA LEU A 97 -24.55 8.03 13.57
C LEU A 97 -25.95 7.98 14.18
N PHE A 98 -26.95 8.13 13.37
CA PHE A 98 -28.29 7.67 13.70
C PHE A 98 -28.59 6.41 12.87
N ILE A 99 -28.86 5.32 13.55
CA ILE A 99 -29.31 4.09 12.93
C ILE A 99 -30.80 3.98 13.18
N GLY A 100 -31.58 4.32 12.16
CA GLY A 100 -33.02 4.18 12.18
C GLY A 100 -33.51 3.16 11.17
N GLN A 101 -34.61 2.54 11.47
CA GLN A 101 -35.40 1.76 10.51
C GLN A 101 -36.42 2.69 9.86
N ASP A 102 -36.63 2.55 8.56
CA ASP A 102 -37.79 3.20 7.93
C ASP A 102 -39.09 2.61 8.49
N LEU A 103 -40.21 3.27 8.19
CA LEU A 103 -41.54 2.84 8.64
C LEU A 103 -41.91 1.44 8.15
N ASN A 104 -41.22 0.91 7.14
CA ASN A 104 -41.43 -0.43 6.58
C ASN A 104 -40.39 -1.44 7.11
N GLY A 105 -39.43 -1.02 7.96
CA GLY A 105 -38.41 -1.88 8.55
C GLY A 105 -37.31 -2.33 7.60
N ASN A 106 -37.24 -1.78 6.38
CA ASN A 106 -36.34 -2.24 5.32
C ASN A 106 -35.12 -1.33 5.12
N SER A 107 -35.09 -0.14 5.69
CA SER A 107 -33.98 0.80 5.51
C SER A 107 -33.42 1.24 6.85
N TYR A 108 -32.10 1.32 6.94
CA TYR A 108 -31.43 2.00 8.05
C TYR A 108 -31.06 3.38 7.58
N GLY A 109 -31.60 4.38 8.28
CA GLY A 109 -31.17 5.73 8.08
C GLY A 109 -29.92 5.97 8.86
N SER A 110 -28.96 6.56 8.20
CA SER A 110 -27.92 7.25 8.88
C SER A 110 -28.09 8.73 8.62
N GLY A 111 -28.41 9.41 9.66
CA GLY A 111 -28.74 10.82 9.59
C GLY A 111 -29.34 11.27 10.90
N PHE A 112 -30.03 12.38 10.84
CA PHE A 112 -30.70 12.99 11.99
C PHE A 112 -32.20 12.91 11.76
N ILE A 113 -32.97 12.75 12.83
CA ILE A 113 -34.41 12.91 12.76
C ILE A 113 -34.70 14.41 12.88
N GLY A 114 -35.35 14.99 11.91
CA GLY A 114 -35.81 16.37 11.96
C GLY A 114 -36.94 16.58 12.97
N ASN A 115 -37.26 17.82 13.24
CA ASN A 115 -38.38 18.21 14.14
C ASN A 115 -39.74 17.71 13.67
N ASP A 116 -39.86 17.37 12.40
CA ASP A 116 -41.04 16.78 11.76
C ASP A 116 -41.09 15.23 11.86
N GLY A 117 -40.12 14.61 12.55
CA GLY A 117 -39.97 13.18 12.69
C GLY A 117 -39.39 12.48 11.44
N ASN A 118 -39.01 13.25 10.43
CA ASN A 118 -38.42 12.68 9.21
C ASN A 118 -36.90 12.50 9.35
N LEU A 119 -36.40 11.46 8.72
CA LEU A 119 -34.96 11.18 8.65
C LEU A 119 -34.26 12.17 7.72
N ILE A 120 -33.26 12.88 8.22
CA ILE A 120 -32.39 13.76 7.45
C ILE A 120 -31.06 13.03 7.23
N GLY A 121 -30.77 12.70 5.99
CA GLY A 121 -29.54 12.04 5.60
C GLY A 121 -29.74 10.80 4.74
N PRO A 122 -28.65 10.19 4.26
CA PRO A 122 -28.75 9.01 3.42
C PRO A 122 -29.28 7.82 4.21
N SER A 123 -30.26 7.14 3.66
CA SER A 123 -30.73 5.85 4.18
C SER A 123 -29.93 4.72 3.56
N ILE A 124 -29.54 3.76 4.39
CA ILE A 124 -28.92 2.52 3.92
C ILE A 124 -30.00 1.46 3.76
N ASN A 125 -30.05 0.89 2.57
CA ASN A 125 -30.94 -0.25 2.33
C ASN A 125 -30.38 -1.47 3.09
N LYS A 126 -31.14 -1.97 4.05
CA LYS A 126 -30.77 -3.11 4.89
C LYS A 126 -30.46 -4.36 4.07
N GLU A 127 -31.20 -4.58 3.01
CA GLU A 127 -31.00 -5.71 2.12
C GLU A 127 -29.64 -5.62 1.42
N GLN A 128 -29.28 -4.45 0.91
CA GLN A 128 -27.97 -4.23 0.27
C GLN A 128 -26.81 -4.41 1.27
N TYR A 129 -26.98 -3.90 2.50
CA TYR A 129 -25.98 -4.09 3.55
C TYR A 129 -25.82 -5.58 3.89
N ASN A 130 -26.90 -6.30 4.14
CA ASN A 130 -26.85 -7.72 4.47
C ASN A 130 -26.26 -8.53 3.32
N ASN A 131 -26.65 -8.23 2.09
CA ASN A 131 -26.08 -8.87 0.90
C ASN A 131 -24.55 -8.66 0.82
N LEU A 132 -24.08 -7.43 1.04
CA LEU A 132 -22.63 -7.16 1.05
C LEU A 132 -21.92 -7.91 2.17
N VAL A 133 -22.50 -7.98 3.37
CA VAL A 133 -21.97 -8.77 4.49
C VAL A 133 -21.89 -10.26 4.13
N ASP A 134 -22.91 -10.79 3.48
CA ASP A 134 -22.93 -12.20 3.08
C ASP A 134 -21.92 -12.51 1.97
N LEU A 135 -21.74 -11.60 1.00
CA LEU A 135 -20.69 -11.71 -0.01
C LEU A 135 -19.29 -11.73 0.62
N TRP A 136 -19.04 -10.91 1.65
CA TRP A 136 -17.80 -10.95 2.41
C TRP A 136 -17.62 -12.25 3.20
N LYS A 137 -18.66 -12.75 3.86
CA LYS A 137 -18.63 -14.02 4.61
C LYS A 137 -18.40 -15.22 3.71
N THR A 138 -19.02 -15.24 2.55
CA THR A 138 -18.88 -16.31 1.55
C THR A 138 -17.61 -16.19 0.71
N ARG A 139 -16.83 -15.11 0.90
CA ARG A 139 -15.62 -14.81 0.12
C ARG A 139 -15.89 -14.75 -1.38
N ASP A 140 -16.95 -14.05 -1.76
CA ASP A 140 -17.24 -13.81 -3.16
C ASP A 140 -16.04 -13.15 -3.85
N ASN A 141 -15.61 -13.72 -4.98
CA ASN A 141 -14.38 -13.30 -5.66
C ASN A 141 -14.41 -11.86 -6.17
N LYS A 142 -15.57 -11.38 -6.60
CA LYS A 142 -15.72 -10.00 -7.10
C LYS A 142 -15.72 -8.98 -5.98
N THR A 143 -16.14 -9.40 -4.79
CA THR A 143 -16.24 -8.52 -3.62
C THR A 143 -14.96 -8.51 -2.79
N THR A 144 -14.29 -9.67 -2.67
CA THR A 144 -13.14 -9.85 -1.78
C THR A 144 -11.79 -9.85 -2.49
N GLN A 145 -11.80 -9.81 -3.82
CA GLN A 145 -10.62 -9.71 -4.66
C GLN A 145 -10.69 -8.47 -5.56
N ILE A 146 -9.56 -8.09 -6.15
CA ILE A 146 -9.55 -7.03 -7.15
C ILE A 146 -10.31 -7.50 -8.38
N ASP A 147 -11.34 -6.74 -8.78
CA ASP A 147 -12.09 -6.99 -10.01
C ASP A 147 -11.29 -6.45 -11.22
N TRP A 148 -10.41 -7.29 -11.74
CA TRP A 148 -9.57 -6.96 -12.89
C TRP A 148 -10.37 -6.66 -14.15
N ASP A 149 -11.49 -7.35 -14.37
CA ASP A 149 -12.33 -7.15 -15.55
C ASP A 149 -12.92 -5.73 -15.55
N ASN A 150 -13.36 -5.26 -14.39
CA ASN A 150 -13.86 -3.88 -14.23
C ASN A 150 -12.75 -2.85 -14.42
N ILE A 151 -11.53 -3.11 -13.94
CA ILE A 151 -10.36 -2.25 -14.14
C ILE A 151 -10.03 -2.10 -15.63
N TYR A 152 -9.96 -3.20 -16.37
CA TYR A 152 -9.73 -3.19 -17.81
C TYR A 152 -10.85 -2.46 -18.55
N ALA A 153 -12.11 -2.75 -18.22
CA ALA A 153 -13.26 -2.08 -18.83
C ALA A 153 -13.25 -0.57 -18.57
N ALA A 154 -12.88 -0.15 -17.36
CA ALA A 154 -12.78 1.27 -17.01
C ALA A 154 -11.70 2.01 -17.83
N ASN A 155 -10.53 1.39 -18.01
CA ASN A 155 -9.48 1.97 -18.84
C ASN A 155 -9.86 2.03 -20.32
N ILE A 156 -10.44 0.97 -20.87
CA ILE A 156 -10.91 0.92 -22.26
C ILE A 156 -11.99 1.98 -22.50
N ALA A 157 -12.96 2.11 -21.58
CA ALA A 157 -13.97 3.15 -21.64
C ALA A 157 -13.37 4.56 -21.55
N ASN A 158 -12.33 4.75 -20.73
CA ASN A 158 -11.61 6.02 -20.64
C ASN A 158 -10.91 6.37 -21.96
N ASN A 159 -10.24 5.41 -22.60
CA ASN A 159 -9.61 5.61 -23.91
C ASN A 159 -10.61 6.05 -24.97
N TYR A 160 -11.79 5.41 -24.97
CA TYR A 160 -12.85 5.74 -25.92
C TYR A 160 -13.40 7.16 -25.71
N ASN A 161 -13.62 7.56 -24.47
CA ASN A 161 -14.19 8.87 -24.13
C ASN A 161 -13.15 10.00 -24.10
N ASN A 162 -11.88 9.66 -23.93
CA ASN A 162 -10.77 10.59 -23.81
C ASN A 162 -9.50 9.99 -24.45
N PRO A 163 -9.41 9.95 -25.79
CA PRO A 163 -8.32 9.25 -26.50
C PRO A 163 -6.92 9.75 -26.15
N ASP A 164 -6.79 11.02 -25.77
CA ASP A 164 -5.54 11.63 -25.35
C ASP A 164 -5.31 11.54 -23.83
N GLY A 165 -6.21 10.89 -23.10
CA GLY A 165 -6.17 10.76 -21.67
C GLY A 165 -5.30 9.57 -21.21
N SER A 166 -4.60 9.77 -20.09
CA SER A 166 -3.81 8.72 -19.46
C SER A 166 -4.70 7.62 -18.88
N ALA A 167 -4.17 6.39 -18.79
CA ALA A 167 -4.81 5.29 -18.10
C ALA A 167 -5.16 5.66 -16.64
N ARG A 168 -6.35 5.26 -16.21
CA ARG A 168 -6.82 5.51 -14.82
C ARG A 168 -6.25 4.52 -13.82
N TYR A 169 -6.03 3.29 -14.26
CA TYR A 169 -5.46 2.21 -13.47
C TYR A 169 -4.23 1.69 -14.20
N ILE A 170 -3.14 1.55 -13.47
CA ILE A 170 -1.88 1.01 -13.99
C ILE A 170 -1.23 0.11 -12.95
N VAL A 171 -0.38 -0.80 -13.39
CA VAL A 171 0.57 -1.47 -12.52
C VAL A 171 1.91 -0.76 -12.65
N GLU A 172 2.37 -0.15 -11.57
CA GLU A 172 3.71 0.44 -11.46
C GLU A 172 4.66 -0.56 -10.84
N ARG A 173 5.93 -0.48 -11.23
CA ARG A 173 7.03 -1.20 -10.59
C ARG A 173 8.03 -0.21 -10.04
N ARG A 174 8.30 -0.32 -8.75
CA ARG A 174 9.32 0.47 -8.05
C ARG A 174 10.60 -0.33 -7.98
N HIS A 175 11.70 0.32 -8.30
CA HIS A 175 13.04 -0.24 -8.28
C HIS A 175 13.89 0.44 -7.23
N ASN A 176 14.64 -0.37 -6.49
CA ASN A 176 15.64 0.06 -5.50
C ASN A 176 16.91 -0.75 -5.75
N ASP A 177 17.77 -0.24 -6.61
CA ASP A 177 19.01 -0.90 -6.96
C ASP A 177 20.15 -0.30 -6.12
N ILE A 178 21.01 -1.15 -5.58
CA ILE A 178 22.11 -0.74 -4.71
C ILE A 178 23.39 -1.36 -5.26
N GLN A 179 24.44 -0.57 -5.30
CA GLN A 179 25.80 -1.01 -5.58
C GLN A 179 26.71 -0.55 -4.44
N GLU A 180 27.43 -1.48 -3.88
CA GLU A 180 28.41 -1.17 -2.83
C GLU A 180 29.73 -1.83 -3.14
N ALA A 181 30.80 -1.09 -2.96
CA ALA A 181 32.15 -1.61 -2.97
C ALA A 181 32.84 -1.21 -1.68
N ILE A 182 33.51 -2.15 -1.08
CA ILE A 182 34.30 -1.94 0.14
C ILE A 182 35.70 -2.50 -0.04
N ALA A 183 36.70 -1.81 0.47
CA ALA A 183 38.05 -2.30 0.51
C ALA A 183 38.66 -1.96 1.87
N SER A 184 39.38 -2.88 2.45
CA SER A 184 40.07 -2.70 3.71
C SER A 184 41.48 -3.26 3.68
N ILE A 185 42.38 -2.59 4.38
CA ILE A 185 43.77 -2.99 4.62
C ILE A 185 44.01 -2.93 6.12
N ASN A 186 44.48 -4.01 6.71
CA ASN A 186 44.84 -4.09 8.12
C ASN A 186 46.26 -4.61 8.27
N TYR A 187 47.11 -3.84 8.92
CA TYR A 187 48.49 -4.23 9.27
C TYR A 187 48.61 -4.45 10.76
N THR A 188 49.17 -5.55 11.15
CA THR A 188 49.45 -5.90 12.54
C THR A 188 50.95 -6.12 12.70
N ASN A 189 51.55 -5.54 13.77
CA ASN A 189 52.94 -5.71 14.14
C ASN A 189 53.03 -6.00 15.63
N THR A 190 53.78 -7.04 15.97
CA THR A 190 54.02 -7.51 17.34
C THR A 190 55.51 -7.56 17.71
N GLN A 191 56.39 -6.93 16.90
CA GLN A 191 57.85 -6.90 17.12
C GLN A 191 58.28 -6.17 18.41
N PHE A 192 57.40 -5.34 18.95
CA PHE A 192 57.74 -4.55 20.12
C PHE A 192 57.34 -5.31 21.39
N ASP A 193 58.30 -5.52 22.32
CA ASP A 193 58.00 -6.09 23.63
C ASP A 193 56.88 -5.30 24.32
N HIS A 194 55.84 -5.99 24.73
CA HIS A 194 54.69 -5.41 25.42
C HIS A 194 53.77 -4.49 24.56
N LEU A 195 54.00 -4.35 23.25
CA LEU A 195 53.15 -3.52 22.39
C LEU A 195 52.71 -4.28 21.13
N LYS A 196 51.42 -4.46 20.96
CA LYS A 196 50.81 -4.88 19.70
C LYS A 196 50.25 -3.66 19.00
N MET A 197 50.73 -3.37 17.81
CA MET A 197 50.20 -2.29 16.97
C MET A 197 49.34 -2.88 15.89
N THR A 198 48.14 -2.29 15.68
CA THR A 198 47.27 -2.61 14.56
C THR A 198 46.85 -1.31 13.90
N LEU A 199 47.06 -1.21 12.59
CA LEU A 199 46.64 -0.08 11.75
C LEU A 199 45.67 -0.61 10.73
N GLY A 200 44.52 0.07 10.57
CA GLY A 200 43.50 -0.27 9.60
C GLY A 200 43.09 0.91 8.77
N LEU A 201 42.87 0.69 7.50
CA LEU A 201 42.22 1.64 6.58
C LEU A 201 41.08 0.93 5.88
N GLU A 202 39.93 1.60 5.81
CA GLU A 202 38.75 1.12 5.11
C GLU A 202 38.20 2.23 4.20
N GLY A 203 37.82 1.87 3.00
CA GLY A 203 37.12 2.71 2.06
C GLY A 203 35.82 2.04 1.63
N LYS A 204 34.72 2.78 1.63
CA LYS A 204 33.41 2.31 1.14
C LYS A 204 32.88 3.27 0.08
N TYR A 205 32.40 2.70 -1.01
CA TYR A 205 31.57 3.37 -2.01
C TYR A 205 30.18 2.74 -1.99
N ALA A 206 29.12 3.56 -1.97
CA ALA A 206 27.76 3.09 -2.05
C ALA A 206 26.94 4.00 -2.98
N GLN A 207 26.17 3.41 -3.86
CA GLN A 207 25.24 4.09 -4.76
C GLN A 207 23.88 3.41 -4.72
N GLY A 208 22.82 4.21 -4.50
CA GLY A 208 21.42 3.79 -4.64
C GLY A 208 20.78 4.42 -5.87
N ILE A 209 20.05 3.64 -6.64
CA ILE A 209 19.30 4.11 -7.80
C ILE A 209 17.84 3.75 -7.56
N HIS A 210 16.99 4.78 -7.49
CA HIS A 210 15.56 4.63 -7.21
C HIS A 210 14.75 5.19 -8.37
N TYR A 211 13.93 4.34 -8.97
CA TYR A 211 13.09 4.75 -10.09
C TYR A 211 11.81 3.94 -10.15
N LYS A 212 10.88 4.36 -11.00
CA LYS A 212 9.64 3.65 -11.27
C LYS A 212 9.52 3.39 -12.76
N THR A 213 8.93 2.26 -13.08
CA THR A 213 8.50 1.91 -14.43
C THR A 213 7.01 1.59 -14.42
N ILE A 214 6.37 1.73 -15.57
CA ILE A 214 5.04 1.21 -15.81
C ILE A 214 5.20 -0.24 -16.23
N ASP A 215 4.58 -1.15 -15.47
CA ASP A 215 4.64 -2.59 -15.72
C ASP A 215 3.48 -3.01 -16.64
N ASP A 216 2.30 -2.41 -16.47
CA ASP A 216 1.13 -2.69 -17.29
C ASP A 216 0.14 -1.52 -17.26
N LEU A 217 -0.32 -1.09 -18.42
CA LEU A 217 -1.34 -0.04 -18.58
C LEU A 217 -2.77 -0.57 -18.42
N LEU A 218 -2.96 -1.87 -18.21
CA LEU A 218 -4.27 -2.52 -17.99
C LEU A 218 -5.30 -2.16 -19.06
N GLY A 219 -4.88 -2.14 -20.34
CA GLY A 219 -5.72 -1.76 -21.46
C GLY A 219 -5.92 -0.25 -21.63
N GLY A 220 -5.21 0.58 -20.90
CA GLY A 220 -5.16 2.02 -21.07
C GLY A 220 -4.14 2.48 -22.13
N ASN A 221 -4.15 3.79 -22.43
CA ASN A 221 -3.18 4.46 -23.30
C ASN A 221 -2.07 5.12 -22.47
#